data_5c704094311bca91760e49c941f3a9b1
#
_entry.id   5c704094311bca91760e49c941f3a9b1
#
_cell.length_a   1.000
_cell.length_b   1.000
_cell.length_c   1.000
_cell.angle_alpha   90.00
_cell.angle_beta   90.00
_cell.angle_gamma   90.00
#
_symmetry.space_group_name_H-M   'P 1'
#
loop_
_entity.id
_entity.type
_entity.pdbx_description
1 polymer ?
#
loop_
_entity_poly.entity_id
_entity_poly.type
_entity_poly.pdbx_seq_one_letter_code
_entity_poly.pdbx_strand_id
1 'polypeptide(L)'
;LCGGCQLQNISYEFQLKIKSKLVKDNFERIAEIKLNDDIGIVPSDEKYYYRNKLEFTFSNKRWLTSHEIKTNKKIIKNGLGFHKAGMWDKIIDINNCHLQIDISNKIRNFIKIYSNEKNLMFFDHNKKSGLLRNLMIKTTISGEIMVLIQFYINMSLEIKNLLISIKNKFPQINSLLYVINNKANDTIYDQKIHLFYGKKFIVEKFGDLSFKISAKSFYQTNPR
;
A
#
# COMPACT_ATOMS: atom_id res chain seq x y z
N LEU A 1 5.77 -10.41 9.92
CA LEU A 1 6.39 -9.35 10.75
C LEU A 1 6.16 -7.91 10.21
N CYS A 2 5.23 -7.75 9.28
CA CYS A 2 5.02 -6.47 8.62
C CYS A 2 4.37 -5.41 9.55
N GLY A 3 3.62 -5.78 10.59
CA GLY A 3 2.97 -4.83 11.51
C GLY A 3 1.73 -4.11 10.94
N GLY A 4 1.43 -4.27 9.65
CA GLY A 4 0.25 -3.66 9.02
C GLY A 4 -1.07 -4.38 9.34
N CYS A 5 -0.99 -5.66 9.74
CA CYS A 5 -2.14 -6.49 10.10
C CYS A 5 -2.04 -6.91 11.55
N GLN A 6 -2.83 -6.30 12.42
CA GLN A 6 -2.77 -6.53 13.87
C GLN A 6 -3.20 -7.96 14.28
N LEU A 7 -4.13 -8.57 13.54
CA LEU A 7 -4.73 -9.86 13.89
C LEU A 7 -4.28 -11.02 12.97
N GLN A 8 -3.24 -10.84 12.15
CA GLN A 8 -2.85 -11.83 11.13
C GLN A 8 -2.40 -13.18 11.70
N ASN A 9 -1.90 -13.20 12.91
CA ASN A 9 -1.41 -14.39 13.61
C ASN A 9 -2.49 -15.09 14.46
N ILE A 10 -3.73 -14.66 14.37
CA ILE A 10 -4.88 -15.20 15.12
C ILE A 10 -5.80 -15.91 14.11
N SER A 11 -6.38 -17.05 14.49
CA SER A 11 -7.34 -17.76 13.63
C SER A 11 -8.54 -16.87 13.30
N TYR A 12 -9.13 -17.06 12.12
CA TYR A 12 -10.22 -16.20 11.65
C TYR A 12 -11.45 -16.32 12.55
N GLU A 13 -11.75 -17.52 13.01
CA GLU A 13 -12.86 -17.80 13.95
C GLU A 13 -12.66 -17.02 15.27
N PHE A 14 -11.41 -16.93 15.75
CA PHE A 14 -11.12 -16.16 16.95
C PHE A 14 -11.16 -14.65 16.69
N GLN A 15 -10.77 -14.20 15.49
CA GLN A 15 -10.96 -12.80 15.08
C GLN A 15 -12.43 -12.41 15.09
N LEU A 16 -13.32 -13.27 14.60
CA LEU A 16 -14.77 -13.04 14.65
C LEU A 16 -15.28 -12.92 16.09
N LYS A 17 -14.86 -13.83 16.97
CA LYS A 17 -15.21 -13.77 18.41
C LYS A 17 -14.76 -12.46 19.06
N ILE A 18 -13.52 -12.03 18.82
CA ILE A 18 -13.00 -10.75 19.34
C ILE A 18 -13.85 -9.58 18.85
N LYS A 19 -14.18 -9.54 17.55
CA LYS A 19 -14.96 -8.46 16.95
C LYS A 19 -16.39 -8.41 17.49
N SER A 20 -17.06 -9.57 17.60
CA SER A 20 -18.39 -9.66 18.19
C SER A 20 -18.39 -9.18 19.64
N LYS A 21 -17.42 -9.67 20.43
CA LYS A 21 -17.27 -9.24 21.83
C LYS A 21 -17.02 -7.74 21.94
N LEU A 22 -16.17 -7.15 21.08
CA LEU A 22 -15.90 -5.71 21.11
C LEU A 22 -17.17 -4.89 20.87
N VAL A 23 -18.01 -5.30 19.92
CA VAL A 23 -19.30 -4.64 19.67
C VAL A 23 -20.18 -4.73 20.90
N LYS A 24 -20.35 -5.93 21.47
CA LYS A 24 -21.15 -6.15 22.68
C LYS A 24 -20.65 -5.30 23.84
N ASP A 25 -19.36 -5.35 24.15
CA ASP A 25 -18.75 -4.56 25.23
C ASP A 25 -18.98 -3.06 25.07
N ASN A 26 -18.92 -2.52 23.83
CA ASN A 26 -19.18 -1.10 23.56
C ASN A 26 -20.66 -0.73 23.80
N PHE A 27 -21.62 -1.55 23.36
CA PHE A 27 -23.03 -1.31 23.62
C PHE A 27 -23.34 -1.38 25.12
N GLU A 28 -22.86 -2.39 25.81
CA GLU A 28 -23.14 -2.59 27.23
C GLU A 28 -22.47 -1.54 28.14
N ARG A 29 -21.19 -1.19 27.85
CA ARG A 29 -20.41 -0.31 28.76
C ARG A 29 -20.50 1.17 28.43
N ILE A 30 -20.70 1.54 27.15
CA ILE A 30 -20.72 2.93 26.72
C ILE A 30 -22.15 3.40 26.50
N ALA A 31 -22.95 2.61 25.80
CA ALA A 31 -24.35 2.95 25.50
C ALA A 31 -25.32 2.51 26.58
N GLU A 32 -24.89 1.68 27.56
CA GLU A 32 -25.74 1.09 28.62
C GLU A 32 -26.92 0.24 28.07
N ILE A 33 -26.74 -0.29 26.84
CA ILE A 33 -27.70 -1.11 26.15
C ILE A 33 -27.29 -2.58 26.26
N LYS A 34 -28.07 -3.41 26.89
CA LYS A 34 -27.83 -4.85 26.94
C LYS A 34 -28.27 -5.50 25.62
N LEU A 35 -27.29 -6.08 24.91
CA LEU A 35 -27.53 -6.84 23.69
C LEU A 35 -27.83 -8.31 24.00
N ASN A 36 -28.69 -8.94 23.18
CA ASN A 36 -28.91 -10.37 23.25
C ASN A 36 -27.62 -11.14 22.92
N ASP A 37 -27.43 -12.31 23.53
CA ASP A 37 -26.23 -13.12 23.35
C ASP A 37 -26.08 -13.69 21.93
N ASP A 38 -27.17 -13.77 21.18
CA ASP A 38 -27.23 -14.33 19.82
C ASP A 38 -27.00 -13.32 18.69
N ILE A 39 -26.34 -12.20 18.94
CA ILE A 39 -25.97 -11.31 17.84
C ILE A 39 -24.90 -12.02 17.01
N GLY A 40 -25.35 -12.60 15.90
CA GLY A 40 -24.48 -13.23 14.92
C GLY A 40 -23.54 -12.25 14.28
N ILE A 41 -22.35 -12.70 13.92
CA ILE A 41 -21.40 -11.98 13.06
C ILE A 41 -21.37 -12.64 11.69
N VAL A 42 -21.57 -11.86 10.64
CA VAL A 42 -21.45 -12.34 9.26
C VAL A 42 -19.96 -12.37 8.90
N PRO A 43 -19.38 -13.54 8.64
CA PRO A 43 -17.98 -13.64 8.23
C PRO A 43 -17.79 -13.12 6.81
N SER A 44 -16.55 -12.72 6.48
CA SER A 44 -16.17 -12.45 5.08
C SER A 44 -15.82 -13.77 4.40
N ASP A 45 -16.32 -13.97 3.18
CA ASP A 45 -15.95 -15.12 2.34
C ASP A 45 -14.46 -15.12 2.02
N GLU A 46 -13.90 -13.94 1.76
CA GLU A 46 -12.50 -13.73 1.41
C GLU A 46 -11.71 -13.22 2.63
N LYS A 47 -10.80 -14.04 3.13
CA LYS A 47 -9.92 -13.68 4.26
C LYS A 47 -8.66 -12.93 3.81
N TYR A 48 -8.27 -13.09 2.54
CA TYR A 48 -7.09 -12.51 1.91
C TYR A 48 -7.46 -11.89 0.56
N TYR A 49 -6.54 -11.09 0.01
CA TYR A 49 -6.65 -10.49 -1.33
C TYR A 49 -7.89 -9.63 -1.58
N TYR A 50 -8.50 -9.14 -0.50
CA TYR A 50 -9.72 -8.33 -0.55
C TYR A 50 -9.46 -6.82 -0.71
N ARG A 51 -8.23 -6.35 -0.44
CA ARG A 51 -7.94 -4.91 -0.52
C ARG A 51 -7.73 -4.47 -1.95
N ASN A 52 -8.41 -3.40 -2.32
CA ASN A 52 -8.26 -2.76 -3.62
C ASN A 52 -7.24 -1.62 -3.62
N LYS A 53 -6.72 -1.19 -2.47
CA LYS A 53 -5.73 -0.10 -2.35
C LYS A 53 -4.67 -0.46 -1.31
N LEU A 54 -3.40 -0.32 -1.70
CA LEU A 54 -2.25 -0.30 -0.78
C LEU A 54 -1.32 0.85 -1.12
N GLU A 55 -0.76 1.45 -0.07
CA GLU A 55 0.27 2.48 -0.15
C GLU A 55 1.52 1.97 0.53
N PHE A 56 2.63 2.02 -0.19
CA PHE A 56 3.94 1.57 0.27
C PHE A 56 4.88 2.77 0.33
N THR A 57 5.74 2.79 1.32
CA THR A 57 6.71 3.86 1.52
C THR A 57 8.11 3.39 1.15
N PHE A 58 8.84 4.21 0.39
CA PHE A 58 10.26 4.03 0.16
C PHE A 58 11.07 4.58 1.33
N SER A 59 12.13 3.88 1.72
CA SER A 59 13.06 4.37 2.73
C SER A 59 14.47 3.87 2.46
N ASN A 60 15.47 4.71 2.70
CA ASN A 60 16.88 4.32 2.74
C ASN A 60 17.29 3.73 4.10
N LYS A 61 16.33 3.55 5.03
CA LYS A 61 16.53 3.06 6.40
C LYS A 61 15.50 1.97 6.75
N ARG A 62 15.48 0.87 5.97
CA ARG A 62 14.59 -0.23 6.30
C ARG A 62 14.90 -0.85 7.67
N TRP A 63 13.90 -1.44 8.28
CA TRP A 63 14.07 -2.24 9.48
C TRP A 63 14.93 -3.47 9.17
N LEU A 64 15.96 -3.69 9.99
CA LEU A 64 16.83 -4.86 9.90
C LEU A 64 16.44 -5.88 10.99
N THR A 65 16.44 -7.14 10.64
CA THR A 65 16.22 -8.21 11.60
C THR A 65 17.46 -8.40 12.47
N SER A 66 17.29 -9.00 13.66
CA SER A 66 18.42 -9.34 14.55
C SER A 66 19.44 -10.24 13.86
N HIS A 67 19.00 -11.12 12.96
CA HIS A 67 19.89 -11.97 12.16
C HIS A 67 20.74 -11.14 11.20
N GLU A 68 20.14 -10.20 10.47
CA GLU A 68 20.86 -9.33 9.53
C GLU A 68 21.88 -8.45 10.25
N ILE A 69 21.55 -7.92 11.43
CA ILE A 69 22.46 -7.09 12.23
C ILE A 69 23.71 -7.86 12.65
N LYS A 70 23.57 -9.15 12.94
CA LYS A 70 24.68 -10.02 13.37
C LYS A 70 25.57 -10.48 12.21
N THR A 71 25.12 -10.35 10.96
CA THR A 71 25.91 -10.73 9.80
C THR A 71 26.83 -9.59 9.39
N ASN A 72 28.12 -9.86 9.20
CA ASN A 72 29.11 -8.88 8.69
C ASN A 72 29.00 -8.63 7.18
N LYS A 73 27.86 -8.98 6.56
CA LYS A 73 27.64 -8.79 5.12
C LYS A 73 27.16 -7.34 4.83
N LYS A 74 27.55 -6.81 3.67
CA LYS A 74 27.03 -5.52 3.20
C LYS A 74 25.49 -5.61 3.04
N ILE A 75 24.77 -4.88 3.87
CA ILE A 75 23.32 -4.90 3.91
C ILE A 75 22.76 -3.76 3.06
N ILE A 76 21.84 -4.08 2.14
CA ILE A 76 21.05 -3.08 1.43
C ILE A 76 20.04 -2.48 2.43
N LYS A 77 20.17 -1.18 2.70
CA LYS A 77 19.31 -0.46 3.66
C LYS A 77 18.04 0.11 3.01
N ASN A 78 17.94 0.06 1.68
CA ASN A 78 16.76 0.47 0.94
C ASN A 78 15.62 -0.52 1.14
N GLY A 79 14.41 -0.02 1.40
CA GLY A 79 13.21 -0.81 1.55
C GLY A 79 12.00 -0.15 0.93
N LEU A 80 11.03 -0.97 0.51
CA LEU A 80 9.73 -0.55 0.01
C LEU A 80 8.64 -1.40 0.67
N GLY A 81 7.91 -0.80 1.58
CA GLY A 81 6.91 -1.51 2.36
C GLY A 81 6.11 -0.61 3.30
N PHE A 82 5.88 -1.07 4.52
CA PHE A 82 5.06 -0.37 5.49
C PHE A 82 5.89 0.14 6.67
N HIS A 83 5.44 1.21 7.29
CA HIS A 83 6.04 1.71 8.52
C HIS A 83 6.00 0.65 9.63
N LYS A 84 7.10 0.52 10.34
CA LYS A 84 7.12 -0.30 11.56
C LYS A 84 6.27 0.36 12.64
N ALA A 85 5.41 -0.40 13.29
CA ALA A 85 4.60 0.10 14.39
C ALA A 85 5.47 0.81 15.44
N GLY A 86 5.10 2.03 15.83
CA GLY A 86 5.85 2.87 16.76
C GLY A 86 7.11 3.55 16.20
N MET A 87 7.43 3.37 14.91
CA MET A 87 8.62 3.96 14.28
C MET A 87 8.28 4.58 12.93
N TRP A 88 8.13 5.87 12.88
CA TRP A 88 7.73 6.59 11.67
C TRP A 88 8.82 6.65 10.59
N ASP A 89 10.10 6.51 10.95
CA ASP A 89 11.26 6.59 10.05
C ASP A 89 11.76 5.21 9.58
N LYS A 90 11.18 4.11 10.08
CA LYS A 90 11.58 2.75 9.74
C LYS A 90 10.52 2.02 8.92
N ILE A 91 10.94 1.50 7.79
CA ILE A 91 10.09 0.74 6.88
C ILE A 91 10.44 -0.74 6.99
N ILE A 92 9.44 -1.57 7.20
CA ILE A 92 9.56 -3.01 7.04
C ILE A 92 9.49 -3.30 5.55
N ASP A 93 10.61 -3.73 5.00
CA ASP A 93 10.67 -4.18 3.61
C ASP A 93 9.95 -5.53 3.48
N ILE A 94 9.00 -5.62 2.58
CA ILE A 94 8.18 -6.82 2.40
C ILE A 94 8.33 -7.37 0.98
N ASN A 95 8.35 -8.69 0.87
CA ASN A 95 8.36 -9.36 -0.43
C ASN A 95 6.95 -9.77 -0.86
N ASN A 96 6.07 -10.03 0.09
CA ASN A 96 4.70 -10.42 -0.19
C ASN A 96 3.72 -9.78 0.80
N CYS A 97 2.59 -9.29 0.28
CA CYS A 97 1.44 -8.84 1.05
C CYS A 97 0.22 -9.65 0.60
N HIS A 98 -0.44 -10.31 1.52
CA HIS A 98 -1.60 -11.15 1.23
C HIS A 98 -2.93 -10.39 1.23
N LEU A 99 -2.91 -9.07 1.34
CA LEU A 99 -4.16 -8.27 1.37
C LEU A 99 -4.60 -7.80 -0.01
N GLN A 100 -3.69 -7.61 -0.95
CA GLN A 100 -3.98 -7.20 -2.32
C GLN A 100 -3.55 -8.31 -3.29
N ILE A 101 -4.18 -8.37 -4.46
CA ILE A 101 -3.91 -9.38 -5.48
C ILE A 101 -2.42 -9.43 -5.86
N ASP A 102 -1.94 -10.58 -6.29
CA ASP A 102 -0.51 -10.88 -6.48
C ASP A 102 0.21 -9.93 -7.43
N ILE A 103 -0.48 -9.40 -8.44
CA ILE A 103 0.11 -8.43 -9.37
C ILE A 103 0.67 -7.19 -8.64
N SER A 104 0.07 -6.79 -7.51
CA SER A 104 0.57 -5.70 -6.68
C SER A 104 1.95 -6.02 -6.09
N ASN A 105 2.15 -7.27 -5.64
CA ASN A 105 3.45 -7.74 -5.16
C ASN A 105 4.50 -7.71 -6.27
N LYS A 106 4.14 -8.20 -7.48
CA LYS A 106 5.03 -8.21 -8.63
C LYS A 106 5.45 -6.80 -9.05
N ILE A 107 4.50 -5.86 -9.12
CA ILE A 107 4.79 -4.46 -9.46
C ILE A 107 5.71 -3.82 -8.41
N ARG A 108 5.37 -3.94 -7.11
CA ARG A 108 6.18 -3.39 -6.01
C ARG A 108 7.60 -3.95 -6.03
N ASN A 109 7.75 -5.26 -6.13
CA ASN A 109 9.06 -5.93 -6.11
C ASN A 109 9.90 -5.52 -7.32
N PHE A 110 9.31 -5.44 -8.52
CA PHE A 110 9.99 -4.96 -9.72
C PHE A 110 10.50 -3.54 -9.53
N ILE A 111 9.64 -2.62 -9.05
CA ILE A 111 10.02 -1.22 -8.80
C ILE A 111 11.19 -1.16 -7.82
N LYS A 112 11.14 -1.92 -6.71
CA LYS A 112 12.22 -1.98 -5.73
C LYS A 112 13.54 -2.47 -6.34
N ILE A 113 13.51 -3.57 -7.09
CA ILE A 113 14.69 -4.17 -7.72
C ILE A 113 15.30 -3.19 -8.72
N TYR A 114 14.49 -2.70 -9.68
CA TYR A 114 14.93 -1.72 -10.67
C TYR A 114 15.57 -0.49 -10.02
N SER A 115 14.93 0.05 -8.99
CA SER A 115 15.42 1.25 -8.30
C SER A 115 16.76 1.03 -7.60
N ASN A 116 17.01 -0.16 -7.05
CA ASN A 116 18.31 -0.51 -6.47
C ASN A 116 19.38 -0.71 -7.57
N GLU A 117 19.05 -1.40 -8.66
CA GLU A 117 19.96 -1.64 -9.78
C GLU A 117 20.39 -0.33 -10.47
N LYS A 118 19.46 0.62 -10.57
CA LYS A 118 19.71 1.95 -11.15
C LYS A 118 20.22 2.99 -10.13
N ASN A 119 20.48 2.57 -8.89
CA ASN A 119 20.94 3.43 -7.80
C ASN A 119 20.04 4.67 -7.58
N LEU A 120 18.71 4.53 -7.77
CA LEU A 120 17.78 5.61 -7.50
C LEU A 120 17.72 5.89 -5.99
N MET A 121 17.67 7.16 -5.63
CA MET A 121 17.68 7.59 -4.24
C MET A 121 16.33 7.30 -3.57
N PHE A 122 16.31 6.37 -2.61
CA PHE A 122 15.16 6.15 -1.73
C PHE A 122 15.06 7.30 -0.72
N PHE A 123 13.83 7.61 -0.29
CA PHE A 123 13.58 8.73 0.61
C PHE A 123 14.22 8.55 1.99
N ASP A 124 14.91 9.59 2.46
CA ASP A 124 15.37 9.69 3.84
C ASP A 124 14.36 10.52 4.64
N HIS A 125 13.58 9.86 5.48
CA HIS A 125 12.51 10.50 6.26
C HIS A 125 13.05 11.54 7.24
N ASN A 126 14.26 11.36 7.78
CA ASN A 126 14.87 12.30 8.73
C ASN A 126 15.44 13.53 8.02
N LYS A 127 16.16 13.30 6.91
CA LYS A 127 16.78 14.37 6.12
C LYS A 127 15.82 15.04 5.15
N LYS A 128 14.64 14.46 4.91
CA LYS A 128 13.66 14.89 3.91
C LYS A 128 14.33 15.06 2.55
N SER A 129 14.99 14.00 2.07
CA SER A 129 15.75 14.02 0.82
C SER A 129 15.63 12.67 0.11
N GLY A 130 15.93 12.65 -1.19
CA GLY A 130 15.82 11.46 -2.03
C GLY A 130 14.91 11.72 -3.23
N LEU A 131 14.70 10.70 -4.04
CA LEU A 131 13.83 10.76 -5.22
C LEU A 131 12.50 10.02 -4.97
N LEU A 132 12.58 8.74 -4.62
CA LEU A 132 11.45 7.84 -4.48
C LEU A 132 10.82 7.98 -3.10
N ARG A 133 9.54 8.35 -3.04
CA ARG A 133 8.85 8.62 -1.77
C ARG A 133 7.78 7.58 -1.42
N ASN A 134 6.70 7.50 -2.21
CA ASN A 134 5.62 6.55 -1.97
C ASN A 134 5.20 5.85 -3.27
N LEU A 135 4.63 4.66 -3.14
CA LEU A 135 4.01 3.89 -4.20
C LEU A 135 2.58 3.55 -3.78
N MET A 136 1.59 3.98 -4.54
CA MET A 136 0.20 3.57 -4.36
C MET A 136 -0.21 2.66 -5.52
N ILE A 137 -0.85 1.54 -5.19
CA ILE A 137 -1.45 0.62 -6.17
C ILE A 137 -2.93 0.49 -5.82
N LYS A 138 -3.78 0.82 -6.79
CA LYS A 138 -5.23 0.56 -6.73
C LYS A 138 -5.59 -0.50 -7.77
N THR A 139 -6.51 -1.36 -7.40
CA THR A 139 -7.05 -2.41 -8.28
C THR A 139 -8.57 -2.41 -8.19
N THR A 140 -9.24 -2.91 -9.21
CA THR A 140 -10.69 -3.12 -9.20
C THR A 140 -11.01 -4.60 -9.23
N ILE A 141 -12.26 -4.97 -8.89
CA ILE A 141 -12.74 -6.35 -9.05
C ILE A 141 -12.71 -6.77 -10.52
N SER A 142 -12.99 -5.82 -11.43
CA SER A 142 -12.92 -6.05 -12.89
C SER A 142 -11.50 -6.21 -13.43
N GLY A 143 -10.46 -6.09 -12.59
CA GLY A 143 -9.06 -6.33 -12.95
C GLY A 143 -8.29 -5.12 -13.45
N GLU A 144 -8.87 -3.89 -13.45
CA GLU A 144 -8.12 -2.68 -13.80
C GLU A 144 -7.11 -2.31 -12.71
N ILE A 145 -5.94 -1.82 -13.12
CA ILE A 145 -4.80 -1.51 -12.26
C ILE A 145 -4.38 -0.06 -12.45
N MET A 146 -4.29 0.66 -11.33
CA MET A 146 -3.67 1.99 -11.27
C MET A 146 -2.42 1.93 -10.41
N VAL A 147 -1.33 2.51 -10.93
CA VAL A 147 -0.07 2.70 -10.20
C VAL A 147 0.23 4.19 -10.15
N LEU A 148 0.41 4.73 -8.94
CA LEU A 148 0.88 6.09 -8.70
C LEU A 148 2.20 6.06 -7.95
N ILE A 149 3.23 6.68 -8.52
CA ILE A 149 4.52 6.88 -7.82
C ILE A 149 4.63 8.34 -7.40
N GLN A 150 4.91 8.53 -6.12
CA GLN A 150 5.20 9.84 -5.56
C GLN A 150 6.71 10.03 -5.49
N PHE A 151 7.20 11.04 -6.17
CA PHE A 151 8.59 11.48 -6.13
C PHE A 151 8.72 12.70 -5.23
N TYR A 152 9.86 12.84 -4.55
CA TYR A 152 10.13 14.01 -3.71
C TYR A 152 10.69 15.18 -4.52
N ILE A 153 11.61 14.90 -5.45
CA ILE A 153 12.21 15.88 -6.34
C ILE A 153 11.95 15.52 -7.79
N ASN A 154 12.07 16.51 -8.66
CA ASN A 154 11.92 16.30 -10.10
C ASN A 154 13.27 15.96 -10.74
N MET A 155 13.49 14.68 -11.01
CA MET A 155 14.61 14.16 -11.80
C MET A 155 14.01 13.54 -13.07
N SER A 156 13.78 14.37 -14.10
CA SER A 156 12.96 14.03 -15.27
C SER A 156 13.43 12.77 -15.99
N LEU A 157 14.72 12.54 -16.12
CA LEU A 157 15.28 11.40 -16.83
C LEU A 157 15.06 10.10 -16.04
N GLU A 158 15.38 10.10 -14.76
CA GLU A 158 15.22 8.94 -13.85
C GLU A 158 13.77 8.55 -13.70
N ILE A 159 12.88 9.55 -13.53
CA ILE A 159 11.43 9.36 -13.45
C ILE A 159 10.93 8.72 -14.75
N LYS A 160 11.29 9.29 -15.91
CA LYS A 160 10.87 8.80 -17.22
C LYS A 160 11.33 7.35 -17.44
N ASN A 161 12.60 7.06 -17.15
CA ASN A 161 13.17 5.73 -17.34
C ASN A 161 12.48 4.67 -16.45
N LEU A 162 12.21 4.99 -15.18
CA LEU A 162 11.48 4.11 -14.28
C LEU A 162 10.06 3.85 -14.81
N LEU A 163 9.33 4.90 -15.19
CA LEU A 163 7.95 4.77 -15.67
C LEU A 163 7.86 4.00 -17.00
N ILE A 164 8.81 4.18 -17.92
CA ILE A 164 8.93 3.38 -19.15
C ILE A 164 9.15 1.90 -18.81
N SER A 165 10.05 1.61 -17.87
CA SER A 165 10.36 0.23 -17.47
C SER A 165 9.15 -0.46 -16.84
N ILE A 166 8.37 0.25 -16.01
CA ILE A 166 7.12 -0.26 -15.43
C ILE A 166 6.11 -0.55 -16.53
N LYS A 167 5.86 0.41 -17.44
CA LYS A 167 4.94 0.26 -18.57
C LYS A 167 5.29 -0.98 -19.41
N ASN A 168 6.57 -1.14 -19.75
CA ASN A 168 7.04 -2.25 -20.60
C ASN A 168 6.92 -3.61 -19.88
N LYS A 169 7.19 -3.64 -18.56
CA LYS A 169 7.11 -4.90 -17.78
C LYS A 169 5.68 -5.30 -17.44
N PHE A 170 4.78 -4.32 -17.30
CA PHE A 170 3.39 -4.53 -16.90
C PHE A 170 2.43 -3.82 -17.85
N PRO A 171 2.28 -4.29 -19.10
CA PRO A 171 1.41 -3.66 -20.11
C PRO A 171 -0.07 -3.67 -19.72
N GLN A 172 -0.48 -4.51 -18.76
CA GLN A 172 -1.84 -4.58 -18.22
C GLN A 172 -2.19 -3.42 -17.27
N ILE A 173 -1.25 -2.53 -16.92
CA ILE A 173 -1.56 -1.34 -16.13
C ILE A 173 -2.43 -0.40 -16.97
N ASN A 174 -3.64 -0.07 -16.45
CA ASN A 174 -4.60 0.81 -17.11
C ASN A 174 -4.33 2.29 -16.85
N SER A 175 -3.69 2.59 -15.74
CA SER A 175 -3.41 3.95 -15.28
C SER A 175 -2.05 4.01 -14.60
N LEU A 176 -1.05 4.59 -15.27
CA LEU A 176 0.28 4.84 -14.70
C LEU A 176 0.47 6.33 -14.50
N LEU A 177 0.53 6.72 -13.24
CA LEU A 177 0.53 8.10 -12.79
C LEU A 177 1.78 8.40 -11.97
N TYR A 178 2.13 9.69 -11.90
CA TYR A 178 3.13 10.15 -10.95
C TYR A 178 2.79 11.54 -10.40
N VAL A 179 3.42 11.87 -9.29
CA VAL A 179 3.31 13.18 -8.64
C VAL A 179 4.67 13.58 -8.07
N ILE A 180 4.99 14.87 -8.16
CA ILE A 180 6.13 15.46 -7.46
C ILE A 180 5.58 16.12 -6.20
N ASN A 181 6.03 15.65 -5.04
CA ASN A 181 5.58 16.18 -3.75
C ASN A 181 6.77 16.39 -2.83
N ASN A 182 7.24 17.62 -2.76
CA ASN A 182 8.36 18.06 -1.90
C ASN A 182 7.91 18.61 -0.54
N LYS A 183 6.63 18.47 -0.19
CA LYS A 183 6.11 18.92 1.12
C LYS A 183 6.61 18.05 2.27
N ALA A 184 6.42 18.55 3.50
CA ALA A 184 6.73 17.78 4.70
C ALA A 184 5.87 16.51 4.83
N ASN A 185 4.58 16.60 4.50
CA ASN A 185 3.65 15.46 4.50
C ASN A 185 3.57 14.81 3.10
N ASP A 186 3.01 13.61 3.04
CA ASP A 186 2.88 12.79 1.82
C ASP A 186 1.50 12.88 1.15
N THR A 187 0.62 13.75 1.62
CA THR A 187 -0.71 13.94 1.03
C THR A 187 -0.62 14.46 -0.40
N ILE A 188 -1.47 13.91 -1.28
CA ILE A 188 -1.49 14.21 -2.72
C ILE A 188 -2.70 15.06 -3.14
N TYR A 189 -3.63 15.40 -2.22
CA TYR A 189 -4.90 16.02 -2.58
C TYR A 189 -4.74 17.41 -3.21
N ASP A 190 -3.76 18.18 -2.78
CA ASP A 190 -3.40 19.51 -3.28
C ASP A 190 -2.29 19.48 -4.35
N GLN A 191 -1.82 18.28 -4.74
CA GLN A 191 -0.75 18.13 -5.72
C GLN A 191 -1.31 17.88 -7.13
N LYS A 192 -0.55 18.27 -8.15
CA LYS A 192 -0.87 17.96 -9.55
C LYS A 192 -0.45 16.53 -9.87
N ILE A 193 -1.43 15.69 -10.21
CA ILE A 193 -1.20 14.33 -10.69
C ILE A 193 -0.92 14.34 -12.18
N HIS A 194 0.19 13.75 -12.60
CA HIS A 194 0.58 13.62 -13.98
C HIS A 194 0.26 12.23 -14.51
N LEU A 195 -0.39 12.18 -15.67
CA LEU A 195 -0.60 10.94 -16.42
C LEU A 195 0.65 10.65 -17.25
N PHE A 196 1.24 9.45 -17.05
CA PHE A 196 2.32 8.98 -17.89
C PHE A 196 1.82 8.02 -18.98
N TYR A 197 0.91 7.09 -18.62
CA TYR A 197 0.37 6.11 -19.58
C TYR A 197 -1.05 5.69 -19.19
N GLY A 198 -1.88 5.41 -20.22
CA GLY A 198 -3.24 4.93 -20.05
C GLY A 198 -4.25 6.02 -19.71
N LYS A 199 -5.11 5.78 -18.72
CA LYS A 199 -6.21 6.67 -18.32
C LYS A 199 -5.90 7.35 -16.99
N LYS A 200 -6.50 8.52 -16.70
CA LYS A 200 -6.40 9.21 -15.39
C LYS A 200 -7.20 8.52 -14.28
N PHE A 201 -7.93 7.48 -14.57
CA PHE A 201 -8.81 6.74 -13.66
C PHE A 201 -8.85 5.26 -14.05
N ILE A 202 -9.28 4.43 -13.13
CA ILE A 202 -9.72 3.05 -13.35
C ILE A 202 -11.22 2.96 -13.13
N VAL A 203 -11.86 1.93 -13.67
CA VAL A 203 -13.31 1.75 -13.59
C VAL A 203 -13.64 0.53 -12.72
N GLU A 204 -14.41 0.75 -11.67
CA GLU A 204 -15.02 -0.32 -10.89
C GLU A 204 -16.48 -0.50 -11.30
N LYS A 205 -16.92 -1.76 -11.39
CA LYS A 205 -18.30 -2.10 -11.71
C LYS A 205 -19.02 -2.64 -10.48
N PHE A 206 -20.21 -2.15 -10.25
CA PHE A 206 -21.11 -2.65 -9.21
C PHE A 206 -22.51 -2.79 -9.78
N GLY A 207 -22.93 -4.02 -10.07
CA GLY A 207 -24.11 -4.29 -10.88
C GLY A 207 -23.98 -3.62 -12.24
N ASP A 208 -25.00 -2.88 -12.63
CA ASP A 208 -25.03 -2.11 -13.88
C ASP A 208 -24.32 -0.75 -13.82
N LEU A 209 -23.85 -0.37 -12.63
CA LEU A 209 -23.18 0.90 -12.42
C LEU A 209 -21.67 0.82 -12.67
N SER A 210 -21.11 1.88 -13.20
CA SER A 210 -19.67 2.01 -13.44
C SER A 210 -19.13 3.27 -12.76
N PHE A 211 -18.16 3.08 -11.85
CA PHE A 211 -17.56 4.15 -11.07
C PHE A 211 -16.15 4.46 -11.55
N LYS A 212 -15.88 5.72 -11.92
CA LYS A 212 -14.54 6.20 -12.24
C LYS A 212 -13.77 6.51 -10.95
N ILE A 213 -12.66 5.80 -10.71
CA ILE A 213 -11.82 5.94 -9.52
C ILE A 213 -10.50 6.58 -9.94
N SER A 214 -10.31 7.84 -9.56
CA SER A 214 -9.04 8.56 -9.77
C SER A 214 -8.04 8.26 -8.66
N ALA A 215 -6.81 8.78 -8.79
CA ALA A 215 -5.81 8.67 -7.73
C ALA A 215 -6.29 9.27 -6.40
N LYS A 216 -7.02 10.39 -6.46
CA LYS A 216 -7.54 11.12 -5.29
C LYS A 216 -8.90 10.64 -4.80
N SER A 217 -9.62 9.83 -5.57
CA SER A 217 -10.94 9.33 -5.16
C SER A 217 -10.83 8.46 -3.91
N PHE A 218 -11.71 8.75 -2.94
CA PHE A 218 -11.96 7.79 -1.87
C PHE A 218 -12.76 6.61 -2.45
N TYR A 219 -12.37 5.41 -2.06
CA TYR A 219 -13.09 4.18 -2.34
C TYR A 219 -12.82 3.19 -1.22
N GLN A 220 -13.85 2.51 -0.75
CA GLN A 220 -13.70 1.53 0.33
C GLN A 220 -12.65 0.50 -0.04
N THR A 221 -11.72 0.23 0.89
CA THR A 221 -10.58 -0.65 0.63
C THR A 221 -10.95 -2.13 0.50
N ASN A 222 -12.12 -2.52 0.98
CA ASN A 222 -12.76 -3.80 0.70
C ASN A 222 -14.00 -3.52 -0.16
N PRO A 223 -13.98 -3.83 -1.46
CA PRO A 223 -15.09 -3.58 -2.38
C PRO A 223 -16.15 -4.70 -2.43
N ARG A 224 -16.01 -5.74 -1.62
CA ARG A 224 -16.88 -6.92 -1.57
C ARG A 224 -17.83 -6.90 -0.39
#